data_82bb1814f01cd5ddc8686013501e56b2
#
_entry.id   82bb1814f01cd5ddc8686013501e56b2
#
_cell.length_a   1.000
_cell.length_b   1.000
_cell.length_c   1.000
_cell.angle_alpha   90.00
_cell.angle_beta   90.00
_cell.angle_gamma   90.00
#
_symmetry.space_group_name_H-M   'P 1'
#
loop_
_entity.id
_entity.type
_entity.pdbx_description
1 polymer ?
#
loop_
_entity_poly.entity_id
_entity_poly.type
_entity_poly.pdbx_seq_one_letter_code
_entity_poly.pdbx_strand_id
1 'polypeptide(L)'
;MLSSETFAGQTVFVTGAGTGLGKRFATRAAELGATVVVAGRRENLLQETATQIVQAGGKALVCPLDIRKAEDVQAAVDRVVSETGRLDVLINNAAGNFVARAEEISPNGWNTVINIVLNGTANCTLIAGRHMLKQGRGKVLSISAAYAWYGGPGTAHSAAAKAGVIAMSQTLAVEWGPRNVQVNCLCPGFVDTEQSRTALWPTVDGQKRILDSIPAGRFGTIDETVEAGLFMCSPAANYINGEVLVIDGGQWLNKGVFVLPEPGQRYQKV
;
A
#
# COMPACT_ATOMS: atom_id res chain seq x y z
N MET A 1 4.55 12.71 -15.78
CA MET A 1 4.65 11.23 -15.73
C MET A 1 6.06 10.85 -15.28
N LEU A 2 6.19 9.75 -14.53
CA LEU A 2 7.50 9.21 -14.15
C LEU A 2 8.20 8.70 -15.42
N SER A 3 9.51 8.94 -15.56
CA SER A 3 10.29 8.49 -16.71
C SER A 3 10.74 7.04 -16.51
N SER A 4 11.10 6.35 -17.60
CA SER A 4 11.62 4.97 -17.56
C SER A 4 12.91 4.82 -16.74
N GLU A 5 13.57 5.91 -16.38
CA GLU A 5 14.80 5.93 -15.57
C GLU A 5 14.59 6.44 -14.15
N THR A 6 13.33 6.67 -13.73
CA THR A 6 13.02 7.25 -12.42
C THR A 6 13.65 6.48 -11.25
N PHE A 7 13.72 5.15 -11.35
CA PHE A 7 14.33 4.26 -10.36
C PHE A 7 15.60 3.56 -10.87
N ALA A 8 16.22 4.07 -11.92
CA ALA A 8 17.46 3.48 -12.45
C ALA A 8 18.54 3.35 -11.36
N GLY A 9 19.12 2.15 -11.24
CA GLY A 9 20.11 1.83 -10.22
C GLY A 9 19.60 1.80 -8.77
N GLN A 10 18.29 1.79 -8.54
CA GLN A 10 17.66 1.65 -7.23
C GLN A 10 17.11 0.24 -7.02
N THR A 11 17.04 -0.17 -5.76
CA THR A 11 16.40 -1.42 -5.33
C THR A 11 15.08 -1.11 -4.64
N VAL A 12 13.98 -1.65 -5.20
CA VAL A 12 12.61 -1.49 -4.70
C VAL A 12 12.09 -2.81 -4.16
N PHE A 13 11.82 -2.87 -2.87
CA PHE A 13 11.29 -4.05 -2.18
C PHE A 13 9.77 -3.93 -2.03
N VAL A 14 9.01 -4.86 -2.62
CA VAL A 14 7.55 -4.86 -2.59
C VAL A 14 7.03 -6.09 -1.86
N THR A 15 6.33 -5.90 -0.75
CA THR A 15 5.66 -7.01 -0.03
C THR A 15 4.29 -7.31 -0.65
N GLY A 16 3.91 -8.61 -0.68
CA GLY A 16 2.67 -9.03 -1.33
C GLY A 16 2.69 -8.87 -2.85
N ALA A 17 3.86 -8.99 -3.46
CA ALA A 17 4.11 -8.70 -4.88
C ALA A 17 3.62 -9.79 -5.86
N GLY A 18 2.97 -10.86 -5.37
CA GLY A 18 2.52 -11.96 -6.24
C GLY A 18 1.19 -11.70 -6.96
N THR A 19 0.35 -10.76 -6.50
CA THR A 19 -0.99 -10.52 -7.06
C THR A 19 -1.41 -9.06 -6.91
N GLY A 20 -2.43 -8.65 -7.67
CA GLY A 20 -3.15 -7.39 -7.51
C GLY A 20 -2.23 -6.15 -7.51
N LEU A 21 -2.47 -5.28 -6.54
CA LEU A 21 -1.76 -4.00 -6.41
C LEU A 21 -0.24 -4.20 -6.23
N GLY A 22 0.18 -5.17 -5.40
CA GLY A 22 1.60 -5.43 -5.15
C GLY A 22 2.33 -5.93 -6.39
N LYS A 23 1.71 -6.81 -7.19
CA LYS A 23 2.25 -7.24 -8.49
C LYS A 23 2.42 -6.06 -9.43
N ARG A 24 1.42 -5.16 -9.49
CA ARG A 24 1.51 -4.00 -10.39
C ARG A 24 2.53 -2.97 -9.91
N PHE A 25 2.68 -2.75 -8.60
CA PHE A 25 3.79 -1.97 -8.06
C PHE A 25 5.15 -2.52 -8.48
N ALA A 26 5.33 -3.83 -8.37
CA ALA A 26 6.57 -4.51 -8.75
C ALA A 26 6.87 -4.36 -10.25
N THR A 27 5.91 -4.71 -11.11
CA THR A 27 6.10 -4.63 -12.56
C THR A 27 6.34 -3.20 -13.02
N ARG A 28 5.58 -2.22 -12.47
CA ARG A 28 5.73 -0.81 -12.85
C ARG A 28 7.06 -0.21 -12.36
N ALA A 29 7.51 -0.54 -11.16
CA ALA A 29 8.81 -0.11 -10.67
C ALA A 29 9.95 -0.62 -11.56
N ALA A 30 9.85 -1.86 -12.06
CA ALA A 30 10.81 -2.42 -13.01
C ALA A 30 10.78 -1.70 -14.37
N GLU A 31 9.59 -1.37 -14.90
CA GLU A 31 9.41 -0.53 -16.10
C GLU A 31 10.07 0.86 -15.95
N LEU A 32 10.20 1.34 -14.72
CA LEU A 32 10.84 2.61 -14.35
C LEU A 32 12.33 2.46 -13.99
N GLY A 33 12.95 1.30 -14.29
CA GLY A 33 14.38 1.07 -14.17
C GLY A 33 14.87 0.46 -12.86
N ALA A 34 13.98 0.10 -11.93
CA ALA A 34 14.37 -0.51 -10.66
C ALA A 34 14.85 -1.95 -10.81
N THR A 35 15.75 -2.38 -9.90
CA THR A 35 15.84 -3.79 -9.50
C THR A 35 14.76 -4.05 -8.45
N VAL A 36 13.83 -4.96 -8.76
CA VAL A 36 12.65 -5.18 -7.93
C VAL A 36 12.76 -6.46 -7.12
N VAL A 37 12.52 -6.38 -5.82
CA VAL A 37 12.36 -7.54 -4.94
C VAL A 37 10.87 -7.87 -4.83
N VAL A 38 10.48 -9.01 -5.37
CA VAL A 38 9.11 -9.51 -5.31
C VAL A 38 8.98 -10.44 -4.09
N ALA A 39 8.36 -9.92 -3.01
CA ALA A 39 8.33 -10.60 -1.72
C ALA A 39 6.91 -11.02 -1.30
N GLY A 40 6.81 -12.18 -0.64
CA GLY A 40 5.54 -12.70 -0.13
C GLY A 40 5.59 -14.20 0.17
N ARG A 41 4.44 -14.80 0.51
CA ARG A 41 4.37 -16.20 0.97
C ARG A 41 4.24 -17.24 -0.15
N ARG A 42 3.60 -16.87 -1.28
CA ARG A 42 3.27 -17.80 -2.38
C ARG A 42 4.32 -17.73 -3.46
N GLU A 43 5.35 -18.55 -3.35
CA GLU A 43 6.53 -18.52 -4.20
C GLU A 43 6.21 -18.66 -5.70
N ASN A 44 5.27 -19.53 -6.07
CA ASN A 44 4.84 -19.69 -7.45
C ASN A 44 4.37 -18.37 -8.08
N LEU A 45 3.54 -17.59 -7.36
CA LEU A 45 3.03 -16.31 -7.85
C LEU A 45 4.11 -15.21 -7.87
N LEU A 46 5.09 -15.29 -6.96
CA LEU A 46 6.25 -14.40 -7.01
C LEU A 46 7.11 -14.71 -8.23
N GLN A 47 7.31 -15.99 -8.53
CA GLN A 47 8.07 -16.42 -9.69
C GLN A 47 7.39 -15.99 -11.00
N GLU A 48 6.06 -16.10 -11.09
CA GLU A 48 5.30 -15.58 -12.23
C GLU A 48 5.50 -14.08 -12.43
N THR A 49 5.44 -13.30 -11.33
CA THR A 49 5.67 -11.85 -11.39
C THR A 49 7.11 -11.54 -11.81
N ALA A 50 8.10 -12.23 -11.26
CA ALA A 50 9.50 -12.04 -11.61
C ALA A 50 9.77 -12.39 -13.08
N THR A 51 9.18 -13.49 -13.56
CA THR A 51 9.27 -13.91 -14.97
C THR A 51 8.73 -12.82 -15.90
N GLN A 52 7.58 -12.24 -15.59
CA GLN A 52 7.01 -11.13 -16.38
C GLN A 52 7.93 -9.91 -16.41
N ILE A 53 8.53 -9.56 -15.27
CA ILE A 53 9.49 -8.44 -15.18
C ILE A 53 10.72 -8.72 -16.08
N VAL A 54 11.28 -9.92 -15.98
CA VAL A 54 12.49 -10.30 -16.75
C VAL A 54 12.18 -10.37 -18.24
N GLN A 55 11.04 -10.93 -18.64
CA GLN A 55 10.61 -10.96 -20.04
C GLN A 55 10.40 -9.57 -20.64
N ALA A 56 10.03 -8.59 -19.82
CA ALA A 56 9.93 -7.18 -20.21
C ALA A 56 11.28 -6.44 -20.17
N GLY A 57 12.41 -7.14 -19.92
CA GLY A 57 13.76 -6.56 -19.85
C GLY A 57 14.14 -5.95 -18.50
N GLY A 58 13.31 -6.09 -17.49
CA GLY A 58 13.58 -5.61 -16.13
C GLY A 58 14.39 -6.59 -15.28
N LYS A 59 14.67 -6.20 -14.03
CA LYS A 59 15.41 -7.01 -13.05
C LYS A 59 14.52 -7.33 -11.85
N ALA A 60 14.46 -8.62 -11.47
CA ALA A 60 13.67 -9.06 -10.32
C ALA A 60 14.43 -10.09 -9.47
N LEU A 61 14.24 -10.00 -8.15
CA LEU A 61 14.70 -10.98 -7.16
C LEU A 61 13.46 -11.56 -6.48
N VAL A 62 13.32 -12.87 -6.49
CA VAL A 62 12.23 -13.58 -5.80
C VAL A 62 12.62 -13.77 -4.34
N CYS A 63 11.74 -13.36 -3.42
CA CYS A 63 11.98 -13.40 -1.99
C CYS A 63 10.77 -13.99 -1.23
N PRO A 64 10.66 -15.33 -1.13
CA PRO A 64 9.62 -15.96 -0.33
C PRO A 64 9.85 -15.64 1.14
N LEU A 65 8.84 -15.07 1.81
CA LEU A 65 8.89 -14.75 3.24
C LEU A 65 7.49 -14.59 3.83
N ASP A 66 7.39 -14.75 5.14
CA ASP A 66 6.22 -14.34 5.90
C ASP A 66 6.56 -13.10 6.75
N ILE A 67 5.97 -11.95 6.39
CA ILE A 67 6.24 -10.67 7.09
C ILE A 67 5.91 -10.69 8.58
N ARG A 68 5.11 -11.67 9.05
CA ARG A 68 4.79 -11.86 10.47
C ARG A 68 5.99 -12.35 11.28
N LYS A 69 6.99 -12.92 10.60
CA LYS A 69 8.22 -13.46 11.19
C LYS A 69 9.36 -12.49 10.94
N ALA A 70 9.83 -11.86 12.02
CA ALA A 70 10.91 -10.87 11.91
C ALA A 70 12.22 -11.48 11.38
N GLU A 71 12.48 -12.74 11.71
CA GLU A 71 13.65 -13.49 11.22
C GLU A 71 13.61 -13.70 9.71
N ASP A 72 12.44 -14.03 9.12
CA ASP A 72 12.28 -14.17 7.66
C ASP A 72 12.56 -12.82 6.97
N VAL A 73 12.02 -11.73 7.54
CA VAL A 73 12.22 -10.37 7.02
C VAL A 73 13.68 -9.94 7.12
N GLN A 74 14.36 -10.23 8.24
CA GLN A 74 15.77 -9.89 8.41
C GLN A 74 16.64 -10.63 7.38
N ALA A 75 16.46 -11.94 7.26
CA ALA A 75 17.20 -12.75 6.28
C ALA A 75 16.96 -12.26 4.84
N ALA A 76 15.72 -11.89 4.50
CA ALA A 76 15.37 -11.36 3.20
C ALA A 76 16.05 -10.01 2.90
N VAL A 77 16.01 -9.08 3.84
CA VAL A 77 16.61 -7.75 3.67
C VAL A 77 18.14 -7.86 3.59
N ASP A 78 18.77 -8.67 4.45
CA ASP A 78 20.23 -8.88 4.42
C ASP A 78 20.68 -9.50 3.09
N ARG A 79 19.95 -10.50 2.58
CA ARG A 79 20.19 -11.09 1.27
C ARG A 79 20.10 -10.04 0.16
N VAL A 80 19.03 -9.24 0.14
CA VAL A 80 18.83 -8.21 -0.88
C VAL A 80 19.96 -7.18 -0.86
N VAL A 81 20.34 -6.69 0.32
CA VAL A 81 21.45 -5.73 0.46
C VAL A 81 22.78 -6.36 0.03
N SER A 82 23.01 -7.64 0.32
CA SER A 82 24.20 -8.36 -0.15
C SER A 82 24.26 -8.51 -1.67
N GLU A 83 23.12 -8.81 -2.32
CA GLU A 83 23.05 -9.05 -3.78
C GLU A 83 23.04 -7.73 -4.58
N THR A 84 22.42 -6.66 -4.07
CA THR A 84 22.23 -5.40 -4.81
C THR A 84 23.09 -4.24 -4.31
N GLY A 85 23.71 -4.38 -3.14
CA GLY A 85 24.50 -3.36 -2.47
C GLY A 85 23.64 -2.25 -1.82
N ARG A 86 22.31 -2.28 -1.93
CA ARG A 86 21.42 -1.21 -1.48
C ARG A 86 19.96 -1.62 -1.32
N LEU A 87 19.21 -0.84 -0.53
CA LEU A 87 17.76 -0.90 -0.44
C LEU A 87 17.22 0.54 -0.41
N ASP A 88 16.60 0.99 -1.49
CA ASP A 88 16.20 2.39 -1.62
C ASP A 88 14.73 2.64 -1.30
N VAL A 89 13.87 1.72 -1.67
CA VAL A 89 12.42 1.84 -1.48
C VAL A 89 11.87 0.55 -0.89
N LEU A 90 11.06 0.70 0.16
CA LEU A 90 10.21 -0.36 0.70
C LEU A 90 8.73 0.00 0.46
N ILE A 91 7.99 -0.87 -0.22
CA ILE A 91 6.54 -0.76 -0.36
C ILE A 91 5.88 -1.86 0.47
N ASN A 92 5.31 -1.48 1.60
CA ASN A 92 4.51 -2.33 2.48
C ASN A 92 3.09 -2.43 1.92
N ASN A 93 2.88 -3.42 1.06
CA ASN A 93 1.58 -3.68 0.44
C ASN A 93 0.94 -4.98 0.97
N ALA A 94 1.70 -5.93 1.49
CA ALA A 94 1.14 -7.17 2.01
C ALA A 94 0.11 -6.89 3.11
N ALA A 95 -1.08 -7.46 2.94
CA ALA A 95 -2.20 -7.31 3.86
C ALA A 95 -3.07 -8.58 3.86
N GLY A 96 -3.99 -8.63 4.82
CA GLY A 96 -5.08 -9.60 4.87
C GLY A 96 -6.24 -8.96 5.62
N ASN A 97 -7.45 -9.12 5.11
CA ASN A 97 -8.65 -8.59 5.73
C ASN A 97 -9.84 -9.51 5.43
N PHE A 98 -10.86 -9.43 6.26
CA PHE A 98 -12.18 -10.01 6.05
C PHE A 98 -13.23 -9.07 6.65
N VAL A 99 -14.48 -9.21 6.21
CA VAL A 99 -15.60 -8.44 6.74
C VAL A 99 -16.39 -9.31 7.71
N ALA A 100 -16.57 -8.84 8.94
CA ALA A 100 -17.37 -9.52 9.96
C ALA A 100 -18.02 -8.52 10.92
N ARG A 101 -19.15 -8.87 11.53
CA ARG A 101 -19.72 -8.10 12.63
C ARG A 101 -18.73 -8.09 13.79
N ALA A 102 -18.60 -6.95 14.48
CA ALA A 102 -17.58 -6.78 15.53
C ALA A 102 -17.72 -7.84 16.65
N GLU A 103 -18.96 -8.15 17.03
CA GLU A 103 -19.28 -9.15 18.04
C GLU A 103 -18.99 -10.61 17.61
N GLU A 104 -18.76 -10.85 16.31
CA GLU A 104 -18.42 -12.15 15.74
C GLU A 104 -16.92 -12.33 15.48
N ILE A 105 -16.11 -11.27 15.65
CA ILE A 105 -14.67 -11.35 15.45
C ILE A 105 -14.05 -12.16 16.59
N SER A 106 -13.57 -13.36 16.28
CA SER A 106 -12.84 -14.16 17.26
C SER A 106 -11.47 -13.54 17.61
N PRO A 107 -10.92 -13.83 18.82
CA PRO A 107 -9.57 -13.38 19.17
C PRO A 107 -8.50 -13.79 18.15
N ASN A 108 -8.61 -14.98 17.57
CA ASN A 108 -7.70 -15.44 16.52
C ASN A 108 -7.88 -14.67 15.20
N GLY A 109 -9.11 -14.38 14.81
CA GLY A 109 -9.41 -13.53 13.64
C GLY A 109 -8.83 -12.13 13.79
N TRP A 110 -9.04 -11.51 14.96
CA TRP A 110 -8.45 -10.23 15.32
C TRP A 110 -6.92 -10.26 15.21
N ASN A 111 -6.28 -11.19 15.93
CA ASN A 111 -4.82 -11.31 15.95
C ASN A 111 -4.24 -11.61 14.56
N THR A 112 -4.94 -12.38 13.73
CA THR A 112 -4.49 -12.66 12.36
C THR A 112 -4.34 -11.38 11.55
N VAL A 113 -5.32 -10.48 11.60
CA VAL A 113 -5.27 -9.21 10.85
C VAL A 113 -4.23 -8.27 11.44
N ILE A 114 -4.19 -8.11 12.77
CA ILE A 114 -3.18 -7.27 13.45
C ILE A 114 -1.76 -7.77 13.12
N ASN A 115 -1.52 -9.08 13.18
CA ASN A 115 -0.20 -9.65 12.92
C ASN A 115 0.25 -9.47 11.47
N ILE A 116 -0.65 -9.54 10.50
CA ILE A 116 -0.28 -9.30 9.09
C ILE A 116 -0.13 -7.80 8.83
N VAL A 117 -1.15 -7.01 9.17
CA VAL A 117 -1.26 -5.63 8.69
C VAL A 117 -0.38 -4.67 9.51
N LEU A 118 -0.39 -4.78 10.84
CA LEU A 118 0.38 -3.88 11.71
C LEU A 118 1.76 -4.46 12.01
N ASN A 119 1.83 -5.63 12.66
CA ASN A 119 3.10 -6.19 13.09
C ASN A 119 4.00 -6.55 11.91
N GLY A 120 3.44 -7.13 10.83
CA GLY A 120 4.18 -7.43 9.61
C GLY A 120 4.73 -6.18 8.91
N THR A 121 3.94 -5.11 8.83
CA THR A 121 4.41 -3.81 8.33
C THR A 121 5.50 -3.24 9.21
N ALA A 122 5.37 -3.33 10.53
CA ALA A 122 6.39 -2.88 11.47
C ALA A 122 7.70 -3.66 11.31
N ASN A 123 7.65 -5.00 11.22
CA ASN A 123 8.83 -5.83 10.97
C ASN A 123 9.57 -5.37 9.71
N CYS A 124 8.86 -5.26 8.58
CA CYS A 124 9.45 -4.82 7.32
C CYS A 124 10.06 -3.42 7.44
N THR A 125 9.30 -2.47 8.00
CA THR A 125 9.71 -1.07 8.11
C THR A 125 10.93 -0.89 8.99
N LEU A 126 10.92 -1.49 10.20
CA LEU A 126 12.01 -1.31 11.16
C LEU A 126 13.29 -2.01 10.71
N ILE A 127 13.19 -3.17 10.08
CA ILE A 127 14.35 -3.93 9.62
C ILE A 127 14.96 -3.25 8.38
N ALA A 128 14.17 -2.97 7.36
CA ALA A 128 14.64 -2.23 6.17
C ALA A 128 15.14 -0.83 6.53
N GLY A 129 14.45 -0.15 7.45
CA GLY A 129 14.83 1.17 7.94
C GLY A 129 16.23 1.22 8.54
N ARG A 130 16.66 0.19 9.27
CA ARG A 130 18.03 0.11 9.82
C ARG A 130 19.09 0.15 8.70
N HIS A 131 18.85 -0.51 7.58
CA HIS A 131 19.74 -0.47 6.41
C HIS A 131 19.69 0.90 5.72
N MET A 132 18.49 1.45 5.50
CA MET A 132 18.32 2.78 4.91
C MET A 132 18.99 3.89 5.73
N LEU A 133 18.90 3.81 7.07
CA LEU A 133 19.55 4.76 7.98
C LEU A 133 21.07 4.66 7.94
N LYS A 134 21.65 3.45 7.81
CA LYS A 134 23.09 3.25 7.60
C LYS A 134 23.52 3.75 6.21
N GLN A 135 22.67 3.57 5.22
CA GLN A 135 22.88 4.04 3.83
C GLN A 135 22.78 5.58 3.70
N GLY A 136 22.14 6.27 4.67
CA GLY A 136 21.91 7.73 4.65
C GLY A 136 20.82 8.16 3.68
N ARG A 137 19.96 7.23 3.23
CA ARG A 137 18.79 7.52 2.37
C ARG A 137 17.87 6.31 2.31
N GLY A 138 16.58 6.57 2.09
CA GLY A 138 15.58 5.54 1.84
C GLY A 138 14.18 6.11 1.78
N LYS A 139 13.26 5.35 1.23
CA LYS A 139 11.82 5.68 1.22
C LYS A 139 11.00 4.49 1.63
N VAL A 140 10.06 4.72 2.53
CA VAL A 140 9.07 3.72 2.96
C VAL A 140 7.70 4.23 2.57
N LEU A 141 6.96 3.43 1.81
CA LEU A 141 5.55 3.64 1.50
C LEU A 141 4.72 2.49 2.08
N SER A 142 3.78 2.81 2.95
CA SER A 142 2.84 1.83 3.50
C SER A 142 1.45 2.01 2.93
N ILE A 143 0.84 0.94 2.39
CA ILE A 143 -0.52 0.97 1.91
C ILE A 143 -1.48 0.88 3.10
N SER A 144 -2.21 1.97 3.36
CA SER A 144 -3.21 2.07 4.40
C SER A 144 -4.63 2.04 3.80
N ALA A 145 -5.61 2.61 4.49
CA ALA A 145 -6.98 2.77 4.01
C ALA A 145 -7.69 3.90 4.77
N ALA A 146 -8.56 4.62 4.10
CA ALA A 146 -9.23 5.79 4.68
C ALA A 146 -10.16 5.45 5.87
N TYR A 147 -10.67 4.21 5.95
CA TYR A 147 -11.46 3.76 7.12
C TYR A 147 -10.65 3.68 8.44
N ALA A 148 -9.33 3.92 8.39
CA ALA A 148 -8.51 4.15 9.59
C ALA A 148 -8.91 5.43 10.36
N TRP A 149 -9.56 6.39 9.72
CA TRP A 149 -9.99 7.64 10.32
C TRP A 149 -11.51 7.75 10.56
N TYR A 150 -12.30 6.98 9.81
CA TYR A 150 -13.75 6.94 9.98
C TYR A 150 -14.23 5.51 10.17
N GLY A 151 -15.35 5.35 10.82
CA GLY A 151 -15.91 4.01 11.09
C GLY A 151 -16.26 3.27 9.80
N GLY A 152 -15.60 2.15 9.58
CA GLY A 152 -15.91 1.19 8.50
C GLY A 152 -16.63 -0.03 9.07
N PRO A 153 -17.96 -0.17 8.92
CA PRO A 153 -18.66 -1.35 9.43
C PRO A 153 -18.03 -2.64 8.94
N GLY A 154 -17.86 -3.62 9.84
CA GLY A 154 -17.28 -4.92 9.53
C GLY A 154 -15.74 -4.96 9.45
N THR A 155 -15.03 -3.87 9.74
CA THR A 155 -13.57 -3.80 9.57
C THR A 155 -12.80 -3.37 10.83
N ALA A 156 -13.39 -3.53 12.04
CA ALA A 156 -12.81 -3.03 13.29
C ALA A 156 -11.33 -3.41 13.49
N HIS A 157 -10.97 -4.67 13.26
CA HIS A 157 -9.57 -5.17 13.35
C HIS A 157 -8.65 -4.51 12.31
N SER A 158 -9.12 -4.38 11.07
CA SER A 158 -8.34 -3.80 9.99
C SER A 158 -8.21 -2.27 10.16
N ALA A 159 -9.26 -1.59 10.61
CA ALA A 159 -9.23 -0.16 10.91
C ALA A 159 -8.20 0.15 12.00
N ALA A 160 -8.22 -0.61 13.10
CA ALA A 160 -7.23 -0.48 14.18
C ALA A 160 -5.79 -0.69 13.66
N ALA A 161 -5.57 -1.74 12.86
CA ALA A 161 -4.26 -2.02 12.29
C ALA A 161 -3.78 -0.92 11.34
N LYS A 162 -4.65 -0.42 10.45
CA LYS A 162 -4.31 0.64 9.48
C LYS A 162 -4.09 1.99 10.16
N ALA A 163 -4.84 2.32 11.22
CA ALA A 163 -4.59 3.49 12.06
C ALA A 163 -3.21 3.39 12.74
N GLY A 164 -2.86 2.22 13.28
CA GLY A 164 -1.53 1.96 13.84
C GLY A 164 -0.41 2.12 12.82
N VAL A 165 -0.60 1.66 11.59
CA VAL A 165 0.37 1.85 10.49
C VAL A 165 0.58 3.34 10.18
N ILE A 166 -0.50 4.14 10.12
CA ILE A 166 -0.41 5.59 9.90
C ILE A 166 0.36 6.26 11.03
N ALA A 167 -0.01 6.01 12.28
CA ALA A 167 0.64 6.60 13.45
C ALA A 167 2.14 6.24 13.52
N MET A 168 2.48 4.96 13.27
CA MET A 168 3.86 4.50 13.19
C MET A 168 4.62 5.23 12.08
N SER A 169 4.04 5.34 10.89
CA SER A 169 4.70 5.98 9.74
C SER A 169 4.99 7.45 10.00
N GLN A 170 4.06 8.18 10.60
CA GLN A 170 4.23 9.59 10.97
C GLN A 170 5.32 9.78 12.04
N THR A 171 5.36 8.90 13.05
CA THR A 171 6.41 8.91 14.08
C THR A 171 7.77 8.70 13.45
N LEU A 172 7.91 7.66 12.61
CA LEU A 172 9.18 7.35 11.95
C LEU A 172 9.61 8.42 10.94
N ALA A 173 8.68 9.10 10.30
CA ALA A 173 8.98 10.24 9.43
C ALA A 173 9.71 11.35 10.18
N VAL A 174 9.29 11.66 11.42
CA VAL A 174 9.96 12.65 12.27
C VAL A 174 11.32 12.16 12.75
N GLU A 175 11.42 10.91 13.20
CA GLU A 175 12.66 10.33 13.73
C GLU A 175 13.74 10.13 12.66
N TRP A 176 13.34 9.73 11.45
CA TRP A 176 14.25 9.30 10.38
C TRP A 176 14.52 10.39 9.35
N GLY A 177 13.66 11.42 9.29
CA GLY A 177 13.80 12.57 8.38
C GLY A 177 15.18 13.23 8.43
N PRO A 178 15.78 13.51 9.62
CA PRO A 178 17.13 14.08 9.73
C PRO A 178 18.24 13.20 9.12
N ARG A 179 17.96 11.92 8.88
CA ARG A 179 18.87 10.96 8.24
C ARG A 179 18.46 10.62 6.82
N ASN A 180 17.65 11.49 6.18
CA ASN A 180 17.23 11.37 4.79
C ASN A 180 16.48 10.08 4.47
N VAL A 181 15.63 9.60 5.41
CA VAL A 181 14.70 8.50 5.17
C VAL A 181 13.27 9.03 5.30
N GLN A 182 12.53 9.02 4.20
CA GLN A 182 11.14 9.45 4.14
C GLN A 182 10.21 8.27 4.40
N VAL A 183 9.19 8.49 5.23
CA VAL A 183 8.17 7.48 5.56
C VAL A 183 6.79 8.06 5.31
N ASN A 184 6.05 7.47 4.38
CA ASN A 184 4.74 7.97 3.96
C ASN A 184 3.71 6.83 3.88
N CYS A 185 2.44 7.19 3.84
CA CYS A 185 1.33 6.29 3.61
C CYS A 185 0.56 6.65 2.33
N LEU A 186 0.05 5.64 1.65
CA LEU A 186 -0.96 5.78 0.59
C LEU A 186 -2.25 5.13 1.06
N CYS A 187 -3.36 5.86 0.98
CA CYS A 187 -4.69 5.36 1.32
C CYS A 187 -5.56 5.28 0.05
N PRO A 188 -5.55 4.15 -0.65
CA PRO A 188 -6.47 3.93 -1.74
C PRO A 188 -7.91 3.85 -1.24
N GLY A 189 -8.84 4.34 -2.03
CA GLY A 189 -10.24 4.04 -1.92
C GLY A 189 -10.57 2.64 -2.43
N PHE A 190 -11.77 2.50 -3.01
CA PHE A 190 -12.17 1.23 -3.64
C PHE A 190 -11.50 1.10 -5.02
N VAL A 191 -10.50 0.21 -5.07
CA VAL A 191 -9.77 -0.13 -6.30
C VAL A 191 -10.36 -1.42 -6.86
N ASP A 192 -10.65 -1.40 -8.15
CA ASP A 192 -11.25 -2.53 -8.85
C ASP A 192 -10.23 -3.64 -9.10
N THR A 193 -10.25 -4.64 -8.23
CA THR A 193 -9.45 -5.86 -8.33
C THR A 193 -10.35 -7.09 -8.20
N GLU A 194 -9.98 -8.20 -8.82
CA GLU A 194 -10.70 -9.47 -8.66
C GLU A 194 -10.84 -9.86 -7.18
N GLN A 195 -9.77 -9.71 -6.42
CA GLN A 195 -9.76 -10.01 -4.99
C GLN A 195 -10.70 -9.10 -4.19
N SER A 196 -10.78 -7.81 -4.55
CA SER A 196 -11.69 -6.87 -3.90
C SER A 196 -13.14 -7.21 -4.20
N ARG A 197 -13.46 -7.50 -5.46
CA ARG A 197 -14.82 -7.89 -5.86
C ARG A 197 -15.33 -9.13 -5.11
N THR A 198 -14.48 -10.14 -4.97
CA THR A 198 -14.88 -11.41 -4.33
C THR A 198 -14.94 -11.32 -2.81
N ALA A 199 -14.00 -10.60 -2.17
CA ALA A 199 -13.87 -10.59 -0.72
C ALA A 199 -14.59 -9.44 0.00
N LEU A 200 -14.75 -8.27 -0.65
CA LEU A 200 -15.25 -7.07 0.02
C LEU A 200 -16.61 -6.59 -0.46
N TRP A 201 -16.96 -6.79 -1.73
CA TRP A 201 -18.27 -6.41 -2.30
C TRP A 201 -18.78 -7.40 -3.34
N PRO A 202 -19.11 -8.62 -2.90
CA PRO A 202 -19.48 -9.70 -3.81
C PRO A 202 -20.89 -9.55 -4.43
N THR A 203 -21.67 -8.55 -4.02
CA THR A 203 -23.04 -8.33 -4.51
C THR A 203 -23.17 -7.08 -5.35
N VAL A 204 -24.10 -7.11 -6.34
CA VAL A 204 -24.39 -5.95 -7.22
C VAL A 204 -24.85 -4.74 -6.39
N ASP A 205 -25.74 -4.97 -5.41
CA ASP A 205 -26.23 -3.90 -4.53
C ASP A 205 -25.11 -3.30 -3.68
N GLY A 206 -24.16 -4.12 -3.19
CA GLY A 206 -22.98 -3.65 -2.47
C GLY A 206 -22.11 -2.77 -3.35
N GLN A 207 -21.84 -3.20 -4.60
CA GLN A 207 -21.08 -2.43 -5.57
C GLN A 207 -21.76 -1.09 -5.89
N LYS A 208 -23.09 -1.10 -6.09
CA LYS A 208 -23.84 0.13 -6.35
C LYS A 208 -23.75 1.13 -5.19
N ARG A 209 -23.94 0.66 -3.95
CA ARG A 209 -23.81 1.53 -2.75
C ARG A 209 -22.43 2.14 -2.62
N ILE A 210 -21.38 1.39 -2.96
CA ILE A 210 -20.02 1.92 -2.97
C ILE A 210 -19.88 2.98 -4.04
N LEU A 211 -20.30 2.70 -5.29
CA LEU A 211 -20.25 3.66 -6.40
C LEU A 211 -20.99 4.96 -6.07
N ASP A 212 -22.19 4.85 -5.50
CA ASP A 212 -23.01 6.00 -5.08
C ASP A 212 -22.29 6.85 -3.98
N SER A 213 -21.35 6.26 -3.23
CA SER A 213 -20.58 6.97 -2.20
C SER A 213 -19.35 7.69 -2.76
N ILE A 214 -18.93 7.40 -3.99
CA ILE A 214 -17.70 7.96 -4.60
C ILE A 214 -18.09 9.15 -5.50
N PRO A 215 -17.68 10.39 -5.16
CA PRO A 215 -17.98 11.57 -6.00
C PRO A 215 -17.51 11.44 -7.45
N ALA A 216 -16.39 10.75 -7.69
CA ALA A 216 -15.91 10.48 -9.04
C ALA A 216 -16.78 9.49 -9.85
N GLY A 217 -17.79 8.84 -9.22
CA GLY A 217 -18.77 7.96 -9.87
C GLY A 217 -18.21 6.63 -10.38
N ARG A 218 -16.98 6.27 -10.01
CA ARG A 218 -16.33 5.03 -10.45
C ARG A 218 -15.33 4.51 -9.41
N PHE A 219 -15.01 3.24 -9.51
CA PHE A 219 -13.86 2.67 -8.81
C PHE A 219 -12.54 3.25 -9.35
N GLY A 220 -11.53 3.32 -8.48
CA GLY A 220 -10.17 3.59 -8.89
C GLY A 220 -9.58 2.41 -9.66
N THR A 221 -8.64 2.69 -10.55
CA THR A 221 -7.86 1.64 -11.22
C THR A 221 -6.61 1.29 -10.40
N ILE A 222 -6.07 0.09 -10.65
CA ILE A 222 -4.80 -0.33 -10.07
C ILE A 222 -3.69 0.65 -10.48
N ASP A 223 -3.67 1.06 -11.75
CA ASP A 223 -2.63 1.95 -12.28
C ASP A 223 -2.67 3.35 -11.65
N GLU A 224 -3.85 3.94 -11.43
CA GLU A 224 -3.96 5.23 -10.73
C GLU A 224 -3.35 5.17 -9.32
N THR A 225 -3.59 4.06 -8.61
CA THR A 225 -3.02 3.85 -7.26
C THR A 225 -1.51 3.65 -7.31
N VAL A 226 -1.03 2.87 -8.27
CA VAL A 226 0.40 2.54 -8.42
C VAL A 226 1.20 3.78 -8.83
N GLU A 227 0.72 4.57 -9.80
CA GLU A 227 1.42 5.79 -10.23
C GLU A 227 1.53 6.81 -9.08
N ALA A 228 0.46 7.00 -8.30
CA ALA A 228 0.51 7.88 -7.12
C ALA A 228 1.51 7.37 -6.06
N GLY A 229 1.51 6.07 -5.78
CA GLY A 229 2.45 5.48 -4.83
C GLY A 229 3.90 5.55 -5.30
N LEU A 230 4.17 5.27 -6.57
CA LEU A 230 5.53 5.36 -7.12
C LEU A 230 6.00 6.82 -7.23
N PHE A 231 5.10 7.78 -7.49
CA PHE A 231 5.43 9.20 -7.36
C PHE A 231 5.94 9.51 -5.94
N MET A 232 5.25 9.06 -4.88
CA MET A 232 5.69 9.28 -3.50
C MET A 232 7.04 8.62 -3.20
N CYS A 233 7.40 7.55 -3.92
CA CYS A 233 8.68 6.87 -3.81
C CYS A 233 9.78 7.50 -4.70
N SER A 234 9.43 8.38 -5.62
CA SER A 234 10.35 8.97 -6.60
C SER A 234 11.18 10.14 -6.03
N PRO A 235 12.26 10.55 -6.71
CA PRO A 235 13.01 11.75 -6.34
C PRO A 235 12.16 13.04 -6.35
N ALA A 236 11.11 13.11 -7.16
CA ALA A 236 10.20 14.25 -7.19
C ALA A 236 9.45 14.49 -5.87
N ALA A 237 9.35 13.45 -5.03
CA ALA A 237 8.70 13.50 -3.71
C ALA A 237 9.69 13.58 -2.54
N ASN A 238 10.92 14.07 -2.74
CA ASN A 238 11.94 14.08 -1.67
C ASN A 238 11.60 15.00 -0.48
N TYR A 239 10.69 15.97 -0.66
CA TYR A 239 10.23 16.84 0.43
C TYR A 239 8.89 16.42 1.05
N ILE A 240 8.34 15.27 0.58
CA ILE A 240 7.13 14.67 1.14
C ILE A 240 7.54 13.65 2.21
N ASN A 241 7.21 13.92 3.47
CA ASN A 241 7.56 13.06 4.60
C ASN A 241 6.48 13.11 5.69
N GLY A 242 6.00 11.97 6.15
CA GLY A 242 4.89 11.83 7.10
C GLY A 242 3.51 12.04 6.48
N GLU A 243 3.43 12.12 5.15
CA GLU A 243 2.17 12.33 4.42
C GLU A 243 1.33 11.06 4.37
N VAL A 244 0.03 11.26 4.40
CA VAL A 244 -0.97 10.21 4.21
C VAL A 244 -1.84 10.59 3.01
N LEU A 245 -1.36 10.26 1.82
CA LEU A 245 -2.03 10.60 0.58
C LEU A 245 -3.27 9.73 0.35
N VAL A 246 -4.44 10.36 0.32
CA VAL A 246 -5.70 9.68 -0.03
C VAL A 246 -5.94 9.76 -1.52
N ILE A 247 -6.23 8.60 -2.13
CA ILE A 247 -6.58 8.47 -3.55
C ILE A 247 -7.85 7.62 -3.66
N ASP A 248 -9.02 8.25 -3.59
CA ASP A 248 -10.31 7.57 -3.44
C ASP A 248 -11.47 8.21 -4.21
N GLY A 249 -11.17 9.10 -5.16
CA GLY A 249 -12.20 9.80 -5.93
C GLY A 249 -13.07 10.74 -5.08
N GLY A 250 -12.58 11.17 -3.91
CA GLY A 250 -13.27 12.07 -2.99
C GLY A 250 -14.19 11.37 -1.98
N GLN A 251 -14.19 10.04 -1.94
CA GLN A 251 -15.14 9.26 -1.14
C GLN A 251 -15.05 9.58 0.35
N TRP A 252 -13.88 9.67 0.94
CA TRP A 252 -13.74 9.87 2.36
C TRP A 252 -14.20 11.27 2.86
N LEU A 253 -14.25 12.24 1.93
CA LEU A 253 -14.76 13.60 2.15
C LEU A 253 -16.27 13.69 1.99
N ASN A 254 -16.90 12.73 1.31
CA ASN A 254 -18.34 12.73 1.02
C ASN A 254 -19.17 12.35 2.25
N LYS A 255 -19.15 13.21 3.27
CA LYS A 255 -19.89 13.08 4.54
C LYS A 255 -20.92 14.20 4.71
N GLY A 256 -21.09 15.04 3.69
CA GLY A 256 -22.05 16.15 3.71
C GLY A 256 -23.50 15.64 3.74
N VAL A 257 -24.36 16.38 4.42
CA VAL A 257 -25.81 16.11 4.50
C VAL A 257 -26.62 16.96 3.51
N PHE A 258 -25.98 17.93 2.88
CA PHE A 258 -26.64 18.81 1.91
C PHE A 258 -26.64 18.19 0.53
N VAL A 259 -27.80 18.17 -0.10
CA VAL A 259 -27.96 17.76 -1.49
C VAL A 259 -27.96 19.02 -2.35
N LEU A 260 -27.10 19.08 -3.36
CA LEU A 260 -27.10 20.22 -4.28
C LEU A 260 -28.35 20.21 -5.16
N PRO A 261 -28.95 21.37 -5.43
CA PRO A 261 -30.00 21.46 -6.45
C PRO A 261 -29.40 21.15 -7.84
N GLU A 262 -30.25 20.75 -8.77
CA GLU A 262 -29.83 20.54 -10.14
C GLU A 262 -29.21 21.82 -10.76
N PRO A 263 -28.28 21.70 -11.70
CA PRO A 263 -27.66 22.85 -12.34
C PRO A 263 -28.71 23.81 -12.88
N GLY A 264 -28.59 25.08 -12.51
CA GLY A 264 -29.57 26.12 -12.87
C GLY A 264 -30.78 26.26 -11.93
N GLN A 265 -30.94 25.34 -10.98
CA GLN A 265 -31.99 25.44 -9.95
C GLN A 265 -31.43 26.06 -8.65
N ARG A 266 -32.30 26.66 -7.86
CA ARG A 266 -32.00 27.14 -6.51
C ARG A 266 -32.97 26.49 -5.52
N TYR A 267 -32.51 26.26 -4.29
CA TYR A 267 -33.46 25.87 -3.24
C TYR A 267 -34.57 26.90 -3.12
N GLN A 268 -35.81 26.41 -3.09
CA GLN A 268 -36.94 27.28 -2.77
C GLN A 268 -36.82 27.71 -1.31
N LYS A 269 -37.03 28.98 -1.05
CA LYS A 269 -37.16 29.47 0.34
C LYS A 269 -38.40 28.81 0.97
N VAL A 270 -38.23 28.14 2.08
CA VAL A 270 -39.31 27.63 2.92
C VAL A 270 -39.94 28.78 3.62
#